data_9e1661025d2e2952e8df1786aa71378d
#
_entry.id   9e1661025d2e2952e8df1786aa71378d
#
_cell.length_a   1.000
_cell.length_b   1.000
_cell.length_c   1.000
_cell.angle_alpha   90.00
_cell.angle_beta   90.00
_cell.angle_gamma   90.00
#
_symmetry.space_group_name_H-M   'P 1'
#
loop_
_entity.id
_entity.type
_entity.pdbx_description
1 polymer ?
#
loop_
_entity_poly.entity_id
_entity_poly.type
_entity_poly.pdbx_seq_one_letter_code
_entity_poly.pdbx_strand_id
1 'polypeptide(L)' 'MKIKELRLLNITIKQNDQILFQGKTEEIPPNLKEMEYEKIYFEGVDVIVEIN' A
#
# COMPACT_ATOMS: atom_id res chain seq x y z
N MET A 1 0.39 8.36 8.56
CA MET A 1 -0.91 8.31 7.88
C MET A 1 -1.29 6.86 7.60
N LYS A 2 -2.57 6.59 7.61
CA LYS A 2 -3.04 5.23 7.34
C LYS A 2 -3.21 5.01 5.85
N ILE A 3 -3.06 3.75 5.43
CA ILE A 3 -3.17 3.40 4.02
C ILE A 3 -4.51 3.83 3.43
N LYS A 4 -5.59 3.73 4.21
CA LYS A 4 -6.92 4.11 3.73
C LYS A 4 -7.04 5.58 3.32
N GLU A 5 -6.10 6.41 3.75
CA GLU A 5 -6.11 7.83 3.43
C GLU A 5 -5.49 8.15 2.08
N LEU A 6 -4.85 7.17 1.46
CA LEU A 6 -4.24 7.35 0.15
C LEU A 6 -5.30 7.29 -0.95
N ARG A 7 -5.24 8.24 -1.87
CA ARG A 7 -6.20 8.31 -2.97
C ARG A 7 -5.53 7.90 -4.27
N LEU A 8 -5.28 6.58 -4.37
CA LEU A 8 -4.61 5.99 -5.51
C LEU A 8 -5.52 4.94 -6.13
N LEU A 9 -5.32 4.66 -7.43
CA LEU A 9 -6.10 3.63 -8.12
C LEU A 9 -5.54 2.25 -7.82
N ASN A 10 -4.23 2.10 -7.98
CA ASN A 10 -3.55 0.83 -7.75
C ASN A 10 -2.42 1.02 -6.77
N ILE A 11 -2.12 -0.02 -6.01
CA ILE A 11 -1.15 0.07 -4.96
C ILE A 11 -0.51 -1.30 -4.74
N THR A 12 0.76 -1.30 -4.35
CA THR A 12 1.46 -2.50 -3.89
C THR A 12 1.88 -2.23 -2.46
N ILE A 13 1.44 -3.09 -1.54
CA ILE A 13 1.79 -2.96 -0.12
C ILE A 13 2.83 -3.99 0.22
N LYS A 14 3.97 -3.53 0.76
CA LYS A 14 5.08 -4.39 1.13
C LYS A 14 5.39 -4.29 2.61
N GLN A 15 5.87 -5.39 3.16
CA GLN A 15 6.40 -5.43 4.52
C GLN A 15 7.59 -6.40 4.50
N ASN A 16 8.77 -5.91 4.92
CA ASN A 16 10.00 -6.70 4.96
C ASN A 16 10.27 -7.43 3.63
N ASP A 17 10.16 -6.69 2.52
CA ASP A 17 10.39 -7.19 1.17
C ASP A 17 9.36 -8.22 0.71
N GLN A 18 8.28 -8.41 1.46
CA GLN A 18 7.20 -9.27 1.06
C GLN A 18 6.03 -8.42 0.57
N ILE A 19 5.41 -8.85 -0.52
CA ILE A 19 4.22 -8.19 -1.02
C ILE A 19 3.03 -8.74 -0.26
N LEU A 20 2.35 -7.87 0.48
CA LEU A 20 1.15 -8.26 1.22
C LEU A 20 -0.11 -8.10 0.37
N PHE A 21 -0.09 -7.15 -0.53
CA PHE A 21 -1.24 -6.88 -1.38
C PHE A 21 -0.77 -6.17 -2.64
N GLN A 22 -1.38 -6.49 -3.77
CA GLN A 22 -1.11 -5.81 -5.02
C GLN A 22 -2.39 -5.79 -5.83
N GLY A 23 -2.87 -4.60 -6.16
CA GLY A 23 -4.09 -4.47 -6.91
C GLY A 23 -4.74 -3.11 -6.70
N LYS A 24 -6.05 -3.06 -6.88
CA LYS A 24 -6.79 -1.82 -6.73
C LYS A 24 -6.96 -1.44 -5.26
N THR A 25 -6.85 -0.14 -4.99
CA THR A 25 -6.97 0.34 -3.61
C THR A 25 -8.31 -0.01 -3.00
N GLU A 26 -9.38 -0.03 -3.78
CA GLU A 26 -10.70 -0.37 -3.25
C GLU A 26 -10.82 -1.82 -2.80
N GLU A 27 -9.88 -2.68 -3.23
CA GLU A 27 -9.89 -4.09 -2.88
C GLU A 27 -8.97 -4.43 -1.71
N ILE A 28 -8.32 -3.45 -1.14
CA ILE A 28 -7.41 -3.67 -0.01
C ILE A 28 -8.20 -4.22 1.19
N PRO A 29 -7.71 -5.32 1.81
CA PRO A 29 -8.38 -5.85 3.01
C PRO A 29 -8.46 -4.80 4.12
N PRO A 30 -9.55 -4.79 4.90
CA PRO A 30 -9.72 -3.77 5.94
C PRO A 30 -8.58 -3.68 6.96
N ASN A 31 -7.99 -4.81 7.32
CA ASN A 31 -6.88 -4.80 8.26
C ASN A 31 -5.67 -4.03 7.72
N LEU A 32 -5.43 -4.13 6.41
CA LEU A 32 -4.33 -3.38 5.79
C LEU A 32 -4.66 -1.90 5.66
N LYS A 33 -5.91 -1.58 5.41
CA LYS A 33 -6.33 -0.17 5.29
C LYS A 33 -6.07 0.62 6.55
N GLU A 34 -6.16 -0.03 7.71
CA GLU A 34 -5.97 0.64 8.99
C GLU A 34 -4.52 0.76 9.40
N MET A 35 -3.61 0.15 8.67
CA MET A 35 -2.19 0.21 9.01
C MET A 35 -1.57 1.50 8.55
N GLU A 36 -0.57 1.97 9.30
CA GLU A 36 0.19 3.14 8.91
C GLU A 36 1.36 2.71 8.04
N TYR A 37 1.62 3.48 7.00
CA TYR A 37 2.74 3.21 6.15
C TYR A 37 3.93 4.04 6.57
N GLU A 38 5.13 3.51 6.29
CA GLU A 38 6.38 4.15 6.64
C GLU A 38 6.97 4.89 5.45
N LYS A 39 6.87 4.29 4.28
CA LYS A 39 7.40 4.87 3.04
C LYS A 39 6.40 4.72 1.91
N ILE A 40 6.43 5.66 1.00
CA ILE A 40 5.69 5.57 -0.24
C ILE A 40 6.61 6.06 -1.35
N TYR A 41 6.68 5.29 -2.45
CA TYR A 41 7.53 5.66 -3.58
C TYR A 41 7.00 5.04 -4.85
N PHE A 42 7.52 5.50 -5.98
CA PHE A 42 7.12 4.99 -7.29
C PHE A 42 8.19 4.05 -7.82
N GLU A 43 7.74 2.99 -8.47
CA GLU A 43 8.62 2.06 -9.16
C GLU A 43 8.02 1.84 -10.54
N GLY A 44 8.53 2.59 -11.53
CA GLY A 44 7.88 2.64 -12.83
C GLY A 44 6.53 3.31 -12.71
N VAL A 45 5.48 2.60 -13.10
CA VAL A 45 4.10 3.11 -12.98
C VAL A 45 3.42 2.65 -11.70
N ASP A 46 4.11 1.83 -10.91
CA ASP A 46 3.53 1.29 -9.69
C ASP A 46 3.81 2.19 -8.50
N VAL A 47 2.83 2.27 -7.60
CA VAL A 47 2.99 2.97 -6.34
C VAL A 47 3.25 1.92 -5.27
N ILE A 48 4.39 2.02 -4.60
CA ILE A 48 4.80 1.07 -3.57
C ILE A 48 4.63 1.73 -2.21
N VAL A 49 3.94 1.04 -1.32
CA VAL A 49 3.73 1.49 0.05
C VAL A 49 4.37 0.46 0.97
N GLU A 50 5.33 0.91 1.78
CA GLU A 50 5.98 0.01 2.72
C GLU A 50 5.48 0.26 4.13
N ILE A 51 5.14 -0.82 4.81
CA ILE A 51 4.77 -0.77 6.23
C ILE A 51 5.83 -1.51 7.03
N ASN A 52 5.86 -1.18 8.30
CA ASN A 52 6.87 -1.72 9.18
C ASN A 52 6.41 -3.00 9.88
#